data_b2e8dae347aa1755350bafcf6cf0d038
#
_entry.id   b2e8dae347aa1755350bafcf6cf0d038
#
_cell.length_a   1.000
_cell.length_b   1.000
_cell.length_c   1.000
_cell.angle_alpha   90.00
_cell.angle_beta   90.00
_cell.angle_gamma   90.00
#
_symmetry.space_group_name_H-M   'P 1'
#
loop_
_entity.id
_entity.type
_entity.pdbx_description
1 polymer ?
#
loop_
_entity_poly.entity_id
_entity_poly.type
_entity_poly.pdbx_seq_one_letter_code
_entity_poly.pdbx_strand_id
1 'polypeptide(L)'
;MAESAAGALVESLVHLELNERSWPRSYDLMQIAAPDQIEIETLNVPVGDDWKRLPIMTRGLGDEWLNSKRTALARVPSAILPNTWNVLLNPEHLAGGQIRVIETTRADYDPRLFQKFGV
;
A
#
# COMPACT_ATOMS: atom_id res chain seq x y z
N MET A 1 1.22 0.77 2.52
CA MET A 1 0.36 -0.13 3.33
C MET A 1 -1.08 -0.01 2.85
N ALA A 2 -1.83 -1.06 2.95
CA ALA A 2 -3.25 -1.04 2.60
C ALA A 2 -4.10 -0.90 3.87
N GLU A 3 -5.35 -0.45 3.71
CA GLU A 3 -6.29 -0.32 4.83
C GLU A 3 -6.90 -1.66 5.26
N SER A 4 -6.72 -2.72 4.48
CA SER A 4 -7.22 -4.06 4.78
C SER A 4 -6.25 -5.13 4.30
N ALA A 5 -6.36 -6.34 4.88
CA ALA A 5 -5.57 -7.49 4.44
C ALA A 5 -5.87 -7.86 2.98
N ALA A 6 -7.13 -7.80 2.57
CA ALA A 6 -7.53 -8.10 1.19
C ALA A 6 -6.94 -7.07 0.22
N GLY A 7 -6.96 -5.80 0.58
CA GLY A 7 -6.34 -4.73 -0.22
C GLY A 7 -4.84 -4.92 -0.36
N ALA A 8 -4.17 -5.29 0.71
CA ALA A 8 -2.73 -5.57 0.69
C ALA A 8 -2.40 -6.73 -0.25
N LEU A 9 -3.21 -7.79 -0.23
CA LEU A 9 -3.02 -8.93 -1.12
C LEU A 9 -3.18 -8.54 -2.59
N VAL A 10 -4.21 -7.76 -2.92
CA VAL A 10 -4.45 -7.31 -4.30
C VAL A 10 -3.30 -6.44 -4.80
N GLU A 11 -2.84 -5.49 -4.00
CA GLU A 11 -1.69 -4.64 -4.36
C GLU A 11 -0.43 -5.47 -4.60
N SER A 12 -0.19 -6.48 -3.77
CA SER A 12 0.94 -7.40 -3.95
C SER A 12 0.83 -8.18 -5.26
N LEU A 13 -0.34 -8.73 -5.56
CA LEU A 13 -0.54 -9.56 -6.75
C LEU A 13 -0.30 -8.79 -8.03
N VAL A 14 -0.65 -7.51 -8.08
CA VAL A 14 -0.45 -6.67 -9.26
C VAL A 14 1.04 -6.45 -9.54
N HIS A 15 1.87 -6.43 -8.51
CA HIS A 15 3.31 -6.22 -8.63
C HIS A 15 4.10 -7.51 -8.83
N LEU A 16 3.46 -8.68 -8.75
CA LEU A 16 4.14 -9.95 -9.00
C LEU A 16 4.33 -10.18 -10.50
N GLU A 17 5.51 -10.67 -10.86
CA GLU A 17 5.73 -11.22 -12.19
C GLU A 17 5.17 -12.65 -12.20
N LEU A 18 3.97 -12.79 -12.74
CA LEU A 18 3.23 -14.06 -12.71
C LEU A 18 3.71 -14.98 -13.82
N ASN A 19 4.75 -15.76 -13.56
CA ASN A 19 5.07 -16.91 -14.38
C ASN A 19 5.19 -18.15 -13.49
N GLU A 20 4.89 -19.32 -14.03
CA GLU A 20 4.79 -20.57 -13.27
C GLU A 20 6.05 -20.93 -12.49
N ARG A 21 7.22 -20.49 -12.96
CA ARG A 21 8.52 -20.84 -12.34
C ARG A 21 8.86 -19.94 -11.15
N SER A 22 8.26 -18.76 -11.08
CA SER A 22 8.61 -17.75 -10.08
C SER A 22 7.45 -17.38 -9.17
N TRP A 23 6.36 -18.14 -9.18
CA TRP A 23 5.25 -17.88 -8.24
C TRP A 23 5.72 -18.03 -6.81
N PRO A 24 5.53 -17.01 -5.98
CA PRO A 24 5.81 -17.14 -4.56
C PRO A 24 4.83 -18.13 -3.94
N ARG A 25 5.30 -18.90 -2.97
CA ARG A 25 4.45 -19.87 -2.27
C ARG A 25 3.77 -19.25 -1.07
N SER A 26 4.44 -18.31 -0.43
CA SER A 26 3.98 -17.75 0.83
C SER A 26 4.21 -16.25 0.89
N TYR A 27 3.54 -15.64 1.86
CA TYR A 27 3.70 -14.23 2.19
C TYR A 27 3.64 -14.03 3.69
N ASP A 28 4.17 -12.92 4.15
CA ASP A 28 4.00 -12.47 5.52
C ASP A 28 2.99 -11.31 5.52
N LEU A 29 1.91 -11.50 6.27
CA LEU A 29 0.92 -10.42 6.48
C LEU A 29 1.25 -9.74 7.79
N MET A 30 1.60 -8.47 7.73
CA MET A 30 1.92 -7.66 8.89
C MET A 30 0.78 -6.71 9.22
N GLN A 31 0.30 -6.80 10.45
CA GLN A 31 -0.67 -5.84 10.98
C GLN A 31 0.08 -4.70 11.65
N ILE A 32 -0.21 -3.49 11.19
CA ILE A 32 0.48 -2.29 11.64
C ILE A 32 -0.48 -1.42 12.42
N ALA A 33 -0.05 -0.97 13.60
CA ALA A 33 -0.84 -0.11 14.46
C ALA A 33 -0.22 1.29 14.55
N ALA A 34 -1.08 2.28 14.59
CA ALA A 34 -0.74 3.67 14.85
C ALA A 34 -1.61 4.21 15.98
N PRO A 35 -1.12 5.20 16.77
CA PRO A 35 -1.96 5.85 17.76
C PRO A 35 -3.19 6.51 17.15
N ASP A 36 -4.31 6.52 17.87
CA ASP A 36 -5.57 7.10 17.37
C ASP A 36 -5.45 8.59 17.05
N GLN A 37 -4.57 9.30 17.73
CA GLN A 37 -4.37 10.74 17.53
C GLN A 37 -3.35 11.08 16.46
N ILE A 38 -2.72 10.09 15.82
CA ILE A 38 -1.72 10.39 14.81
C ILE A 38 -2.39 11.07 13.61
N GLU A 39 -1.76 12.13 13.14
CA GLU A 39 -2.29 12.84 11.97
C GLU A 39 -2.04 12.07 10.69
N ILE A 40 -3.05 12.01 9.83
CA ILE A 40 -2.97 11.41 8.51
C ILE A 40 -3.37 12.47 7.49
N GLU A 41 -2.42 12.81 6.62
CA GLU A 41 -2.70 13.74 5.53
C GLU A 41 -3.33 12.98 4.36
N THR A 42 -4.35 13.54 3.74
CA THR A 42 -4.91 13.00 2.51
C THR A 42 -4.23 13.66 1.32
N LEU A 43 -3.56 12.87 0.49
CA LEU A 43 -2.97 13.38 -0.75
C LEU A 43 -4.03 13.41 -1.84
N ASN A 44 -4.22 14.61 -2.43
CA ASN A 44 -5.22 14.81 -3.47
C ASN A 44 -4.62 14.48 -4.83
N VAL A 45 -5.14 13.42 -5.47
CA VAL A 45 -4.79 13.10 -6.84
C VAL A 45 -5.63 13.96 -7.80
N PRO A 46 -5.15 14.18 -9.04
CA PRO A 46 -5.93 14.91 -10.04
C PRO A 46 -7.29 14.28 -10.29
N VAL A 47 -8.27 15.11 -10.67
CA VAL A 47 -9.61 14.65 -11.02
C VAL A 47 -9.54 13.79 -12.28
N GLY A 48 -10.33 12.71 -12.31
CA GLY A 48 -10.37 11.74 -13.41
C GLY A 48 -9.48 10.54 -13.14
N ASP A 49 -9.35 9.67 -14.13
CA ASP A 49 -8.63 8.39 -13.98
C ASP A 49 -7.22 8.39 -14.59
N ASP A 50 -6.80 9.48 -15.21
CA ASP A 50 -5.51 9.52 -15.92
C ASP A 50 -4.31 9.35 -15.00
N TRP A 51 -4.42 9.82 -13.75
CA TRP A 51 -3.34 9.68 -12.77
C TRP A 51 -2.97 8.21 -12.50
N LYS A 52 -3.91 7.29 -12.67
CA LYS A 52 -3.69 5.84 -12.46
C LYS A 52 -2.69 5.27 -13.46
N ARG A 53 -2.57 5.89 -14.62
CA ARG A 53 -1.68 5.49 -15.72
C ARG A 53 -0.37 6.25 -15.74
N LEU A 54 -0.25 7.29 -14.91
CA LEU A 54 0.90 8.18 -14.88
C LEU A 54 1.59 8.15 -13.51
N PRO A 55 2.41 7.13 -13.24
CA PRO A 55 3.08 7.01 -11.95
C PRO A 55 3.91 8.24 -11.55
N ILE A 56 4.38 9.02 -12.53
CA ILE A 56 5.16 10.24 -12.26
C ILE A 56 4.34 11.28 -11.50
N MET A 57 3.03 11.36 -11.72
CA MET A 57 2.16 12.30 -11.02
C MET A 57 2.03 11.94 -9.54
N THR A 58 1.81 10.65 -9.25
CA THR A 58 1.69 10.19 -7.88
C THR A 58 3.01 10.21 -7.13
N ARG A 59 4.12 9.94 -7.82
CA ARG A 59 5.46 10.10 -7.23
C ARG A 59 5.74 11.53 -6.82
N GLY A 60 5.38 12.50 -7.65
CA GLY A 60 5.57 13.92 -7.34
C GLY A 60 4.81 14.32 -6.07
N LEU A 61 3.58 13.87 -5.93
CA LEU A 61 2.77 14.10 -4.73
C LEU A 61 3.40 13.46 -3.50
N GLY A 62 3.83 12.21 -3.62
CA GLY A 62 4.48 11.48 -2.54
C GLY A 62 5.80 12.10 -2.11
N ASP A 63 6.62 12.50 -3.07
CA ASP A 63 7.92 13.12 -2.79
C ASP A 63 7.76 14.47 -2.10
N GLU A 64 6.81 15.30 -2.55
CA GLU A 64 6.51 16.57 -1.88
C GLU A 64 6.09 16.35 -0.44
N TRP A 65 5.20 15.40 -0.20
CA TRP A 65 4.77 15.07 1.14
C TRP A 65 5.93 14.56 2.01
N LEU A 66 6.73 13.62 1.51
CA LEU A 66 7.90 13.10 2.23
C LEU A 66 8.86 14.21 2.64
N ASN A 67 9.17 15.10 1.69
CA ASN A 67 10.12 16.19 1.94
C ASN A 67 9.56 17.25 2.89
N SER A 68 8.24 17.41 2.93
CA SER A 68 7.58 18.37 3.82
C SER A 68 7.67 18.00 5.29
N LYS A 69 7.70 16.71 5.60
CA LYS A 69 7.68 16.18 6.96
C LYS A 69 6.47 16.68 7.78
N ARG A 70 5.35 17.00 7.12
CA ARG A 70 4.16 17.52 7.79
C ARG A 70 3.51 16.49 8.69
N THR A 71 3.37 15.25 8.21
CA THR A 71 2.73 14.16 8.95
C THR A 71 3.54 12.88 8.83
N ALA A 72 3.38 11.98 9.80
CA ALA A 72 4.00 10.65 9.74
C ALA A 72 3.31 9.74 8.74
N LEU A 73 2.01 9.92 8.55
CA LEU A 73 1.19 9.12 7.64
C LEU A 73 0.50 9.99 6.60
N ALA A 74 0.34 9.44 5.42
CA ALA A 74 -0.51 9.98 4.37
C ALA A 74 -1.35 8.88 3.77
N ARG A 75 -2.56 9.19 3.36
CA ARG A 75 -3.39 8.27 2.60
C ARG A 75 -3.57 8.74 1.17
N VAL A 76 -3.55 7.78 0.27
CA VAL A 76 -3.75 8.01 -1.16
C VAL A 76 -4.78 7.02 -1.69
N PRO A 77 -5.58 7.40 -2.70
CA PRO A 77 -6.48 6.44 -3.32
C PRO A 77 -5.70 5.29 -3.95
N SER A 78 -6.24 4.08 -3.86
CA SER A 78 -5.70 2.95 -4.61
C SER A 78 -5.94 3.18 -6.11
N ALA A 79 -4.92 2.92 -6.93
CA ALA A 79 -5.07 2.95 -8.38
C ALA A 79 -5.81 1.71 -8.91
N ILE A 80 -5.92 0.67 -8.10
CA ILE A 80 -6.43 -0.64 -8.50
C ILE A 80 -7.85 -0.87 -8.00
N LEU A 81 -8.11 -0.57 -6.72
CA LEU A 81 -9.39 -0.81 -6.09
C LEU A 81 -10.16 0.49 -5.87
N PRO A 82 -11.38 0.61 -6.43
CA PRO A 82 -12.22 1.78 -6.17
C PRO A 82 -12.54 1.94 -4.68
N ASN A 83 -12.68 3.19 -4.25
CA ASN A 83 -13.09 3.55 -2.88
C ASN A 83 -12.21 2.94 -1.78
N THR A 84 -10.94 2.73 -2.09
CA THR A 84 -9.99 2.10 -1.20
C THR A 84 -8.77 3.00 -1.05
N TRP A 85 -8.23 3.06 0.16
CA TRP A 85 -7.07 3.88 0.48
C TRP A 85 -5.84 3.03 0.71
N ASN A 86 -4.71 3.53 0.25
CA ASN A 86 -3.40 3.07 0.69
C ASN A 86 -2.79 4.10 1.62
N VAL A 87 -1.96 3.64 2.55
CA VAL A 87 -1.33 4.49 3.56
C VAL A 87 0.17 4.46 3.39
N LEU A 88 0.76 5.64 3.36
CA LEU A 88 2.21 5.84 3.28
C LEU A 88 2.75 6.22 4.66
N LEU A 89 3.92 5.70 5.00
CA LEU A 89 4.64 6.05 6.22
C LEU A 89 5.89 6.84 5.86
N ASN A 90 6.09 7.97 6.54
CA ASN A 90 7.36 8.69 6.51
C ASN A 90 8.19 8.30 7.73
N PRO A 91 9.20 7.44 7.59
CA PRO A 91 10.00 6.98 8.73
C PRO A 91 10.86 8.08 9.34
N GLU A 92 11.09 9.16 8.63
CA GLU A 92 11.88 10.30 9.13
C GLU A 92 11.08 11.28 9.99
N HIS A 93 9.75 11.15 9.99
CA HIS A 93 8.91 12.00 10.83
C HIS A 93 9.05 11.62 12.30
N LEU A 94 9.03 12.61 13.19
CA LEU A 94 9.21 12.42 14.63
C LEU A 94 8.19 11.42 15.22
N ALA A 95 6.95 11.44 14.72
CA ALA A 95 5.91 10.53 15.16
C ALA A 95 6.01 9.14 14.52
N GLY A 96 6.90 8.92 13.56
CA GLY A 96 7.02 7.64 12.85
C GLY A 96 7.37 6.47 13.76
N GLY A 97 8.10 6.71 14.84
CA GLY A 97 8.45 5.68 15.83
C GLY A 97 7.27 5.15 16.64
N GLN A 98 6.12 5.80 16.58
CA GLN A 98 4.90 5.34 17.26
C GLN A 98 4.14 4.30 16.45
N ILE A 99 4.54 4.08 15.20
CA ILE A 99 3.91 3.14 14.27
C ILE A 99 4.63 1.80 14.41
N ARG A 100 3.89 0.74 14.69
CA ARG A 100 4.46 -0.55 15.05
C ARG A 100 3.80 -1.69 14.30
N VAL A 101 4.59 -2.72 14.02
CA VAL A 101 4.07 -4.02 13.63
C VAL A 101 3.63 -4.74 14.90
N ILE A 102 2.34 -5.05 15.02
CA ILE A 102 1.78 -5.71 16.20
C ILE A 102 1.58 -7.20 16.01
N GLU A 103 1.49 -7.67 14.78
CA GLU A 103 1.34 -9.08 14.46
C GLU A 103 1.89 -9.36 13.08
N THR A 104 2.55 -10.51 12.91
CA THR A 104 2.99 -11.01 11.62
C THR A 104 2.47 -12.43 11.46
N THR A 105 1.72 -12.67 10.40
CA THR A 105 1.17 -13.98 10.07
C THR A 105 1.73 -14.47 8.77
N ARG A 106 2.37 -15.63 8.77
CA ARG A 106 2.83 -16.27 7.54
C ARG A 106 1.72 -17.15 6.99
N ALA A 107 1.42 -16.99 5.72
CA ALA A 107 0.39 -17.75 5.02
C ALA A 107 0.84 -18.14 3.63
N ASP A 108 0.26 -19.20 3.10
CA ASP A 108 0.49 -19.61 1.73
C ASP A 108 -0.51 -18.91 0.80
N TYR A 109 -0.05 -18.53 -0.39
CA TYR A 109 -0.98 -18.09 -1.42
C TYR A 109 -1.90 -19.25 -1.81
N ASP A 110 -3.18 -18.96 -1.89
CA ASP A 110 -4.13 -19.93 -2.44
C ASP A 110 -3.82 -20.11 -3.94
N PRO A 111 -3.58 -21.34 -4.41
CA PRO A 111 -3.24 -21.58 -5.82
C PRO A 111 -4.29 -21.09 -6.80
N ARG A 112 -5.54 -20.97 -6.38
CA ARG A 112 -6.64 -20.47 -7.21
C ARG A 112 -6.43 -19.03 -7.65
N LEU A 113 -5.68 -18.23 -6.88
CA LEU A 113 -5.37 -16.86 -7.24
C LEU A 113 -4.62 -16.80 -8.57
N PHE A 114 -3.65 -17.68 -8.76
CA PHE A 114 -2.83 -17.70 -9.97
C PHE A 114 -3.55 -18.29 -11.16
N GLN A 115 -4.35 -19.34 -10.94
CA GLN A 115 -5.14 -19.98 -11.98
C GLN A 115 -6.18 -19.03 -12.58
N LYS A 116 -6.81 -18.21 -11.74
CA LYS A 116 -7.84 -17.26 -12.17
C LYS A 116 -7.30 -16.12 -13.01
N PHE A 117 -6.02 -15.82 -12.91
CA PHE A 117 -5.39 -14.76 -13.68
C PHE A 117 -4.83 -15.24 -15.02
N GLY A 118 -5.15 -16.45 -15.46
CA GLY A 118 -4.83 -16.95 -16.79
C GLY A 118 -3.35 -17.23 -17.04
N VAL A 119 -2.62 -17.55 -16.01
CA VAL A 119 -1.18 -17.72 -16.07
C VAL A 119 -0.80 -19.18 -16.16
#